data_13ab3adfab0fe1a6262bc55741dce1c2
#
_entry.id   13ab3adfab0fe1a6262bc55741dce1c2
#
_cell.length_a   1.000
_cell.length_b   1.000
_cell.length_c   1.000
_cell.angle_alpha   90.00
_cell.angle_beta   90.00
_cell.angle_gamma   90.00
#
_symmetry.space_group_name_H-M   'P 1'
#
loop_
_entity.id
_entity.type
_entity.pdbx_description
1 polymer ?
#
loop_
_entity_poly.entity_id
_entity_poly.type
_entity_poly.pdbx_seq_one_letter_code
_entity_poly.pdbx_strand_id
1 'polypeptide(L)'
;LGLDMSLFSDGIICDYNYVFDPHVYLKRFFGEGGTADPYIFLIDEAHNLVERGREMYSASLLKEDFLALKKVVHEYDAKMERLLEKCNRHMLQLKRECEGCRIVQLEEIDALIVEIGRLAERMETYLEDHDDSPVRNEILEFYFLLSHFQTIYDKLDDNYVIFAAGG
;
A
#
# COMPACT_ATOMS: atom_id res chain seq x y z
N LEU A 1 -14.44 21.37 2.54
CA LEU A 1 -15.39 22.25 1.83
C LEU A 1 -15.73 21.75 0.42
N GLY A 2 -14.74 21.43 -0.45
CA GLY A 2 -14.99 20.94 -1.81
C GLY A 2 -15.72 19.60 -1.85
N LEU A 3 -15.30 18.64 -1.03
CA LEU A 3 -15.93 17.32 -0.93
C LEU A 3 -17.36 17.38 -0.33
N ASP A 4 -17.67 18.37 0.49
CA ASP A 4 -19.02 18.52 1.06
C ASP A 4 -19.95 19.16 0.05
N MET A 5 -19.45 20.05 -0.80
CA MET A 5 -20.21 20.65 -1.89
C MET A 5 -20.60 19.63 -2.97
N SER A 6 -19.80 18.57 -3.16
CA SER A 6 -20.10 17.54 -4.15
C SER A 6 -21.41 16.78 -3.88
N LEU A 7 -21.86 16.73 -2.62
CA LEU A 7 -23.14 16.11 -2.25
C LEU A 7 -24.39 16.86 -2.79
N PHE A 8 -24.21 18.12 -3.18
CA PHE A 8 -25.29 19.00 -3.67
C PHE A 8 -25.16 19.31 -5.16
N SER A 9 -24.27 18.58 -5.85
CA SER A 9 -23.98 18.84 -7.28
C SER A 9 -24.62 17.78 -8.15
N ASP A 10 -25.22 18.19 -9.26
CA ASP A 10 -25.80 17.28 -10.27
C ASP A 10 -24.72 16.60 -11.14
N GLY A 11 -23.52 17.16 -11.16
CA GLY A 11 -22.36 16.61 -11.88
C GLY A 11 -21.05 16.94 -11.19
N ILE A 12 -20.11 15.99 -11.20
CA ILE A 12 -18.79 16.11 -10.60
C ILE A 12 -17.74 15.79 -11.66
N ILE A 13 -16.77 16.67 -11.82
CA ILE A 13 -15.60 16.43 -12.64
C ILE A 13 -14.43 16.16 -11.67
N CYS A 14 -13.81 15.00 -11.79
CA CYS A 14 -12.71 14.60 -10.93
C CYS A 14 -11.77 13.63 -11.66
N ASP A 15 -10.62 13.36 -11.06
CA ASP A 15 -9.75 12.27 -11.49
C ASP A 15 -10.48 10.93 -11.24
N TYR A 16 -10.31 9.96 -12.13
CA TYR A 16 -10.94 8.64 -12.01
C TYR A 16 -10.46 7.83 -10.80
N ASN A 17 -9.33 8.21 -10.17
CA ASN A 17 -8.88 7.64 -8.91
C ASN A 17 -9.93 7.80 -7.82
N TYR A 18 -10.68 8.92 -7.80
CA TYR A 18 -11.78 9.12 -6.83
C TYR A 18 -12.95 8.15 -6.99
N VAL A 19 -13.00 7.42 -8.10
CA VAL A 19 -14.02 6.39 -8.36
C VAL A 19 -13.46 4.99 -8.19
N PHE A 20 -12.25 4.72 -8.70
CA PHE A 20 -11.74 3.37 -8.90
C PHE A 20 -10.60 2.98 -7.96
N ASP A 21 -9.84 3.94 -7.40
CA ASP A 21 -8.70 3.63 -6.55
C ASP A 21 -9.16 3.17 -5.16
N PRO A 22 -8.77 1.98 -4.69
CA PRO A 22 -9.21 1.43 -3.41
C PRO A 22 -8.80 2.25 -2.18
N HIS A 23 -7.84 3.17 -2.31
CA HIS A 23 -7.36 4.02 -1.22
C HIS A 23 -8.02 5.38 -1.16
N VAL A 24 -8.36 5.95 -2.31
CA VAL A 24 -8.82 7.34 -2.42
C VAL A 24 -10.25 7.49 -2.92
N TYR A 25 -10.91 6.40 -3.32
CA TYR A 25 -12.29 6.47 -3.81
C TYR A 25 -13.23 7.13 -2.78
N LEU A 26 -14.21 7.84 -3.29
CA LEU A 26 -15.14 8.59 -2.45
C LEU A 26 -16.17 7.66 -1.79
N LYS A 27 -15.82 7.13 -0.62
CA LYS A 27 -16.67 6.21 0.17
C LYS A 27 -18.07 6.72 0.41
N ARG A 28 -18.28 8.05 0.51
CA ARG A 28 -19.59 8.69 0.70
C ARG A 28 -20.55 8.46 -0.47
N PHE A 29 -20.04 8.17 -1.67
CA PHE A 29 -20.84 7.86 -2.85
C PHE A 29 -20.88 6.36 -3.13
N PHE A 30 -19.77 5.65 -2.94
CA PHE A 30 -19.55 4.29 -3.43
C PHE A 30 -19.30 3.26 -2.31
N GLY A 31 -19.24 3.71 -1.02
CA GLY A 31 -19.03 2.84 0.12
C GLY A 31 -20.31 2.18 0.62
N GLU A 32 -20.17 1.26 1.56
CA GLU A 32 -21.31 0.67 2.27
C GLU A 32 -22.12 1.77 2.97
N GLY A 33 -23.38 1.93 2.58
CA GLY A 33 -24.24 3.03 3.05
C GLY A 33 -24.23 4.29 2.18
N GLY A 34 -23.55 4.25 1.03
CA GLY A 34 -23.67 5.29 0.00
C GLY A 34 -25.11 5.40 -0.53
N THR A 35 -25.42 6.49 -1.24
CA THR A 35 -26.73 6.69 -1.85
C THR A 35 -26.99 5.61 -2.91
N ALA A 36 -28.19 5.04 -2.92
CA ALA A 36 -28.59 4.03 -3.92
C ALA A 36 -28.92 4.66 -5.29
N ASP A 37 -28.49 5.90 -5.51
CA ASP A 37 -28.76 6.63 -6.74
C ASP A 37 -27.92 6.10 -7.89
N PRO A 38 -28.49 5.97 -9.10
CA PRO A 38 -27.73 5.54 -10.27
C PRO A 38 -26.77 6.64 -10.72
N TYR A 39 -25.48 6.33 -10.80
CA TYR A 39 -24.47 7.23 -11.34
C TYR A 39 -24.20 6.92 -12.81
N ILE A 40 -23.96 7.95 -13.61
CA ILE A 40 -23.50 7.85 -14.99
C ILE A 40 -22.04 8.35 -15.03
N PHE A 41 -21.13 7.49 -15.47
CA PHE A 41 -19.72 7.84 -15.59
C PHE A 41 -19.38 8.14 -17.04
N LEU A 42 -18.80 9.32 -17.28
CA LEU A 42 -18.19 9.71 -18.54
C LEU A 42 -16.68 9.73 -18.33
N ILE A 43 -15.98 8.76 -18.87
CA ILE A 43 -14.56 8.57 -18.64
C ILE A 43 -13.80 8.99 -19.90
N ASP A 44 -13.01 10.06 -19.77
CA ASP A 44 -12.07 10.48 -20.80
C ASP A 44 -10.82 9.58 -20.78
N GLU A 45 -10.17 9.42 -21.92
CA GLU A 45 -8.97 8.58 -22.08
C GLU A 45 -9.13 7.15 -21.49
N ALA A 46 -10.33 6.57 -21.65
CA ALA A 46 -10.70 5.27 -21.05
C ALA A 46 -9.76 4.12 -21.45
N HIS A 47 -9.01 4.25 -22.55
CA HIS A 47 -8.02 3.28 -22.97
C HIS A 47 -6.86 3.11 -21.95
N ASN A 48 -6.58 4.14 -21.15
CA ASN A 48 -5.58 4.09 -20.09
C ASN A 48 -6.08 3.38 -18.83
N LEU A 49 -7.39 3.17 -18.70
CA LEU A 49 -8.00 2.66 -17.46
C LEU A 49 -7.51 1.25 -17.09
N VAL A 50 -7.18 0.42 -18.08
CA VAL A 50 -6.67 -0.95 -17.84
C VAL A 50 -5.30 -0.92 -17.17
N GLU A 51 -4.37 -0.09 -17.66
CA GLU A 51 -3.03 0.04 -17.06
C GLU A 51 -3.11 0.70 -15.70
N ARG A 52 -3.89 1.77 -15.59
CA ARG A 52 -4.12 2.46 -14.32
C ARG A 52 -4.82 1.57 -13.29
N GLY A 53 -5.78 0.75 -13.71
CA GLY A 53 -6.40 -0.23 -12.83
C GLY A 53 -5.38 -1.24 -12.31
N ARG A 54 -4.49 -1.74 -13.15
CA ARG A 54 -3.39 -2.61 -12.70
C ARG A 54 -2.50 -1.93 -11.67
N GLU A 55 -2.11 -0.68 -11.90
CA GLU A 55 -1.30 0.10 -10.95
C GLU A 55 -2.02 0.27 -9.61
N MET A 56 -3.30 0.67 -9.62
CA MET A 56 -4.13 0.89 -8.42
C MET A 56 -4.32 -0.38 -7.59
N TYR A 57 -4.40 -1.55 -8.24
CA TYR A 57 -4.66 -2.84 -7.61
C TYR A 57 -3.41 -3.72 -7.56
N SER A 58 -2.23 -3.15 -7.68
CA SER A 58 -0.94 -3.82 -7.50
C SER A 58 -0.11 -3.12 -6.46
N ALA A 59 0.69 -3.89 -5.74
CA ALA A 59 1.65 -3.34 -4.79
C ALA A 59 2.96 -4.12 -4.84
N SER A 60 4.06 -3.46 -4.55
CA SER A 60 5.37 -4.09 -4.50
C SER A 60 6.18 -3.57 -3.31
N LEU A 61 7.05 -4.43 -2.78
CA LEU A 61 8.00 -4.08 -1.74
C LEU A 61 9.40 -4.43 -2.21
N LEU A 62 10.32 -3.51 -2.03
CA LEU A 62 11.73 -3.72 -2.34
C LEU A 62 12.52 -3.94 -1.05
N LYS A 63 13.33 -4.98 -1.01
CA LYS A 63 14.18 -5.30 0.15
C LYS A 63 15.12 -4.15 0.49
N GLU A 64 15.59 -3.43 -0.51
CA GLU A 64 16.48 -2.28 -0.40
C GLU A 64 15.86 -1.15 0.43
N ASP A 65 14.56 -0.93 0.33
CA ASP A 65 13.84 0.11 1.06
C ASP A 65 13.80 -0.20 2.57
N PHE A 66 13.61 -1.48 2.95
CA PHE A 66 13.71 -1.92 4.35
C PHE A 66 15.10 -1.68 4.92
N LEU A 67 16.14 -1.93 4.14
CA LEU A 67 17.53 -1.72 4.55
C LEU A 67 17.89 -0.23 4.63
N ALA A 68 17.34 0.59 3.74
CA ALA A 68 17.52 2.04 3.75
C ALA A 68 16.88 2.64 5.01
N LEU A 69 15.60 2.33 5.25
CA LEU A 69 14.91 2.83 6.44
C LEU A 69 15.53 2.30 7.74
N LYS A 70 15.98 1.05 7.79
CA LYS A 70 16.69 0.51 8.95
C LYS A 70 17.88 1.36 9.36
N LYS A 71 18.69 1.84 8.40
CA LYS A 71 19.83 2.71 8.67
C LYS A 71 19.40 4.06 9.23
N VAL A 72 18.29 4.58 8.73
CA VAL A 72 17.73 5.87 9.17
C VAL A 72 17.23 5.79 10.61
N VAL A 73 16.50 4.73 10.98
CA VAL A 73 15.88 4.61 12.30
C VAL A 73 16.78 4.01 13.38
N HIS A 74 17.97 3.57 13.04
CA HIS A 74 18.91 2.88 13.93
C HIS A 74 19.16 3.62 15.26
N GLU A 75 19.32 4.95 15.21
CA GLU A 75 19.57 5.79 16.40
C GLU A 75 18.28 6.25 17.09
N TYR A 76 17.12 6.06 16.48
CA TYR A 76 15.85 6.63 16.94
C TYR A 76 14.91 5.58 17.54
N ASP A 77 14.87 4.36 16.99
CA ASP A 77 13.94 3.33 17.44
C ASP A 77 14.47 1.91 17.24
N ALA A 78 15.04 1.34 18.30
CA ALA A 78 15.59 -0.02 18.28
C ALA A 78 14.53 -1.11 18.08
N LYS A 79 13.24 -0.86 18.43
CA LYS A 79 12.17 -1.83 18.20
C LYS A 79 11.79 -1.85 16.73
N MET A 80 11.66 -0.69 16.10
CA MET A 80 11.40 -0.56 14.66
C MET A 80 12.55 -1.16 13.83
N GLU A 81 13.80 -0.89 14.22
CA GLU A 81 14.98 -1.50 13.58
C GLU A 81 14.92 -3.03 13.58
N ARG A 82 14.56 -3.65 14.72
CA ARG A 82 14.44 -5.11 14.84
C ARG A 82 13.31 -5.67 13.97
N LEU A 83 12.19 -4.94 13.83
CA LEU A 83 11.07 -5.36 12.97
C LEU A 83 11.46 -5.26 11.49
N LEU A 84 12.14 -4.19 11.09
CA LEU A 84 12.71 -4.06 9.73
C LEU A 84 13.68 -5.21 9.41
N GLU A 85 14.52 -5.60 10.36
CA GLU A 85 15.43 -6.75 10.19
C GLU A 85 14.69 -8.08 10.06
N LYS A 86 13.56 -8.26 10.76
CA LYS A 86 12.74 -9.46 10.61
C LYS A 86 12.09 -9.52 9.23
N CYS A 87 11.52 -8.40 8.76
CA CYS A 87 10.98 -8.33 7.40
C CYS A 87 12.06 -8.63 6.35
N ASN A 88 13.24 -8.02 6.50
CA ASN A 88 14.39 -8.29 5.61
C ASN A 88 14.78 -9.79 5.58
N ARG A 89 14.75 -10.48 6.71
CA ARG A 89 15.03 -11.93 6.76
C ARG A 89 14.01 -12.75 5.98
N HIS A 90 12.72 -12.44 6.10
CA HIS A 90 11.69 -13.10 5.30
C HIS A 90 11.90 -12.84 3.80
N MET A 91 12.18 -11.60 3.42
CA MET A 91 12.46 -11.26 2.01
C MET A 91 13.72 -11.97 1.47
N LEU A 92 14.77 -12.12 2.30
CA LEU A 92 15.95 -12.91 1.96
C LEU A 92 15.64 -14.40 1.77
N GLN A 93 14.71 -14.95 2.56
CA GLN A 93 14.24 -16.32 2.36
C GLN A 93 13.52 -16.47 1.03
N LEU A 94 12.59 -15.59 0.70
CA LEU A 94 11.92 -15.56 -0.61
C LEU A 94 12.92 -15.42 -1.76
N LYS A 95 13.95 -14.56 -1.59
CA LYS A 95 15.02 -14.43 -2.59
C LYS A 95 15.77 -15.75 -2.83
N ARG A 96 16.01 -16.55 -1.79
CA ARG A 96 16.66 -17.88 -1.95
C ARG A 96 15.79 -18.86 -2.75
N GLU A 97 14.47 -18.76 -2.63
CA GLU A 97 13.55 -19.55 -3.44
C GLU A 97 13.58 -19.13 -4.91
N CYS A 98 14.03 -17.90 -5.20
CA CYS A 98 14.24 -17.38 -6.55
C CYS A 98 15.62 -17.74 -7.14
N GLU A 99 16.49 -18.48 -6.42
CA GLU A 99 17.82 -18.85 -6.94
C GLU A 99 17.69 -19.70 -8.22
N GLY A 100 18.22 -19.17 -9.33
CA GLY A 100 18.13 -19.76 -10.67
C GLY A 100 16.91 -19.32 -11.49
N CYS A 101 15.95 -18.59 -10.91
CA CYS A 101 14.79 -18.03 -11.59
C CYS A 101 14.77 -16.52 -11.40
N ARG A 102 14.37 -15.77 -12.42
CA ARG A 102 14.18 -14.31 -12.29
C ARG A 102 12.91 -13.94 -11.55
N ILE A 103 11.87 -14.76 -11.67
CA ILE A 103 10.55 -14.56 -11.06
C ILE A 103 10.04 -15.92 -10.60
N VAL A 104 9.55 -15.98 -9.36
CA VAL A 104 8.88 -17.15 -8.78
C VAL A 104 7.50 -16.71 -8.31
N GLN A 105 6.47 -17.45 -8.74
CA GLN A 105 5.12 -17.29 -8.20
C GLN A 105 5.05 -17.94 -6.81
N LEU A 106 4.46 -17.23 -5.88
CA LEU A 106 4.29 -17.65 -4.49
C LEU A 106 2.81 -17.96 -4.24
N GLU A 107 2.53 -18.93 -3.39
CA GLU A 107 1.17 -19.23 -2.95
C GLU A 107 0.73 -18.27 -1.86
N GLU A 108 1.60 -18.02 -0.89
CA GLU A 108 1.34 -17.12 0.24
C GLU A 108 2.63 -16.46 0.76
N ILE A 109 2.47 -15.36 1.47
CA ILE A 109 3.56 -14.66 2.17
C ILE A 109 3.15 -14.28 3.59
N ASP A 110 2.29 -15.04 4.23
CA ASP A 110 1.65 -14.73 5.52
C ASP A 110 2.66 -14.40 6.62
N ALA A 111 3.78 -15.14 6.69
CA ALA A 111 4.82 -14.86 7.68
C ALA A 111 5.43 -13.46 7.52
N LEU A 112 5.60 -12.99 6.29
CA LEU A 112 6.06 -11.63 5.99
C LEU A 112 4.97 -10.61 6.34
N ILE A 113 3.72 -10.88 5.98
CA ILE A 113 2.57 -9.99 6.25
C ILE A 113 2.39 -9.74 7.74
N VAL A 114 2.52 -10.76 8.58
CA VAL A 114 2.45 -10.61 10.04
C VAL A 114 3.54 -9.66 10.57
N GLU A 115 4.76 -9.77 10.08
CA GLU A 115 5.84 -8.86 10.51
C GLU A 115 5.67 -7.45 9.92
N ILE A 116 5.13 -7.31 8.71
CA ILE A 116 4.75 -6.01 8.12
C ILE A 116 3.68 -5.32 8.99
N GLY A 117 2.66 -6.06 9.44
CA GLY A 117 1.62 -5.52 10.32
C GLY A 117 2.18 -4.98 11.64
N ARG A 118 3.07 -5.75 12.28
CA ARG A 118 3.76 -5.32 13.52
C ARG A 118 4.66 -4.09 13.29
N LEU A 119 5.29 -4.01 12.12
CA LEU A 119 6.13 -2.88 11.75
C LEU A 119 5.27 -1.62 11.52
N ALA A 120 4.16 -1.74 10.80
CA ALA A 120 3.22 -0.65 10.55
C ALA A 120 2.64 -0.10 11.87
N GLU A 121 2.19 -0.98 12.79
CA GLU A 121 1.71 -0.61 14.12
C GLU A 121 2.78 0.15 14.93
N ARG A 122 4.05 -0.30 14.85
CA ARG A 122 5.14 0.41 15.53
C ARG A 122 5.42 1.77 14.91
N MET A 123 5.36 1.89 13.58
CA MET A 123 5.52 3.17 12.87
C MET A 123 4.42 4.15 13.26
N GLU A 124 3.16 3.70 13.28
CA GLU A 124 2.02 4.51 13.68
C GLU A 124 2.20 5.06 15.10
N THR A 125 2.53 4.20 16.06
CA THR A 125 2.84 4.61 17.44
C THR A 125 3.98 5.64 17.49
N TYR A 126 5.05 5.43 16.71
CA TYR A 126 6.18 6.35 16.67
C TYR A 126 5.78 7.71 16.10
N LEU A 127 4.98 7.72 15.02
CA LEU A 127 4.51 8.95 14.36
C LEU A 127 3.56 9.77 15.25
N GLU A 128 2.77 9.10 16.10
CA GLU A 128 1.90 9.76 17.09
C GLU A 128 2.70 10.37 18.24
N ASP A 129 3.77 9.71 18.69
CA ASP A 129 4.54 10.13 19.87
C ASP A 129 5.65 11.16 19.52
N HIS A 130 6.04 11.30 18.24
CA HIS A 130 7.25 12.06 17.83
C HIS A 130 6.99 12.98 16.64
N ASP A 131 6.19 14.03 16.85
CA ASP A 131 5.83 14.98 15.79
C ASP A 131 7.04 15.72 15.19
N ASP A 132 8.03 16.04 16.01
CA ASP A 132 9.24 16.82 15.62
C ASP A 132 10.45 15.92 15.28
N SER A 133 10.25 14.61 15.08
CA SER A 133 11.36 13.70 14.76
C SER A 133 11.99 14.03 13.40
N PRO A 134 13.33 14.11 13.30
CA PRO A 134 14.00 14.38 12.03
C PRO A 134 13.83 13.26 10.98
N VAL A 135 13.42 12.06 11.40
CA VAL A 135 13.20 10.90 10.53
C VAL A 135 11.71 10.61 10.30
N ARG A 136 10.84 11.55 10.71
CA ARG A 136 9.39 11.40 10.63
C ARG A 136 8.91 11.17 9.20
N ASN A 137 9.42 11.95 8.26
CA ASN A 137 8.96 11.88 6.87
C ASN A 137 9.32 10.54 6.23
N GLU A 138 10.51 10.04 6.43
CA GLU A 138 10.97 8.74 5.91
C GLU A 138 10.12 7.60 6.49
N ILE A 139 9.79 7.66 7.79
CA ILE A 139 8.91 6.68 8.42
C ILE A 139 7.49 6.78 7.86
N LEU A 140 6.96 7.98 7.67
CA LEU A 140 5.61 8.21 7.14
C LEU A 140 5.47 7.71 5.70
N GLU A 141 6.43 8.00 4.84
CA GLU A 141 6.44 7.53 3.45
C GLU A 141 6.47 6.00 3.40
N PHE A 142 7.31 5.38 4.21
CA PHE A 142 7.40 3.92 4.27
C PHE A 142 6.15 3.28 4.90
N TYR A 143 5.55 3.93 5.90
CA TYR A 143 4.27 3.50 6.48
C TYR A 143 3.16 3.47 5.42
N PHE A 144 3.06 4.48 4.56
CA PHE A 144 2.10 4.47 3.47
C PHE A 144 2.37 3.37 2.44
N LEU A 145 3.63 3.11 2.14
CA LEU A 145 4.03 2.00 1.27
C LEU A 145 3.56 0.64 1.84
N LEU A 146 3.80 0.40 3.14
CA LEU A 146 3.35 -0.83 3.81
C LEU A 146 1.83 -0.93 3.87
N SER A 147 1.14 0.16 4.21
CA SER A 147 -0.32 0.21 4.28
C SER A 147 -0.97 -0.07 2.92
N HIS A 148 -0.40 0.48 1.85
CA HIS A 148 -0.83 0.17 0.49
C HIS A 148 -0.66 -1.32 0.19
N PHE A 149 0.52 -1.89 0.48
CA PHE A 149 0.79 -3.30 0.24
C PHE A 149 -0.18 -4.20 1.01
N GLN A 150 -0.44 -3.93 2.29
CA GLN A 150 -1.42 -4.67 3.11
C GLN A 150 -2.83 -4.57 2.54
N THR A 151 -3.26 -3.36 2.14
CA THR A 151 -4.60 -3.17 1.55
C THR A 151 -4.78 -3.98 0.26
N ILE A 152 -3.74 -4.08 -0.57
CA ILE A 152 -3.79 -4.91 -1.78
C ILE A 152 -3.76 -6.39 -1.40
N TYR A 153 -2.93 -6.79 -0.43
CA TYR A 153 -2.89 -8.18 0.04
C TYR A 153 -4.23 -8.67 0.60
N ASP A 154 -4.93 -7.82 1.36
CA ASP A 154 -6.25 -8.15 1.91
C ASP A 154 -7.36 -8.29 0.85
N LYS A 155 -7.10 -7.82 -0.37
CA LYS A 155 -8.00 -7.92 -1.53
C LYS A 155 -7.70 -9.10 -2.45
N LEU A 156 -6.70 -9.92 -2.12
CA LEU A 156 -6.32 -11.06 -2.95
C LEU A 156 -7.51 -12.00 -3.19
N ASP A 157 -7.74 -12.31 -4.45
CA ASP A 157 -8.68 -13.31 -4.93
C ASP A 157 -8.05 -14.09 -6.12
N ASP A 158 -8.85 -14.88 -6.82
CA ASP A 158 -8.39 -15.68 -7.96
C ASP A 158 -7.84 -14.86 -9.15
N ASN A 159 -8.01 -13.53 -9.14
CA ASN A 159 -7.50 -12.62 -10.19
C ASN A 159 -6.11 -12.05 -9.87
N TYR A 160 -5.59 -12.31 -8.67
CA TYR A 160 -4.28 -11.82 -8.24
C TYR A 160 -3.20 -12.89 -8.34
N VAL A 161 -1.98 -12.43 -8.50
CA VAL A 161 -0.79 -13.27 -8.48
C VAL A 161 0.25 -12.65 -7.54
N ILE A 162 0.76 -13.45 -6.62
CA ILE A 162 1.89 -13.07 -5.78
C ILE A 162 3.16 -13.61 -6.44
N PHE A 163 4.17 -12.79 -6.58
CA PHE A 163 5.46 -13.23 -7.08
C PHE A 163 6.63 -12.54 -6.39
N ALA A 164 7.76 -13.23 -6.31
CA ALA A 164 9.04 -12.67 -5.94
C ALA A 164 9.95 -12.59 -7.15
N ALA A 165 10.66 -11.48 -7.30
CA ALA A 165 11.67 -11.27 -8.31
C ALA A 165 13.04 -11.16 -7.65
N GLY A 166 13.98 -11.97 -8.09
CA GLY A 166 15.39 -11.88 -7.72
C GLY A 166 16.10 -10.88 -8.63
N GLY A 167 16.63 -9.79 -8.05
CA GLY A 167 17.51 -8.85 -8.73
C GLY A 167 18.99 -9.25 -8.59
#